data_6485451d80456d2d36df3ebac13e6809
#
_entry.id   6485451d80456d2d36df3ebac13e6809
#
_cell.length_a   1.000
_cell.length_b   1.000
_cell.length_c   1.000
_cell.angle_alpha   90.00
_cell.angle_beta   90.00
_cell.angle_gamma   90.00
#
_symmetry.space_group_name_H-M   'P 1'
#
loop_
_entity.id
_entity.type
_entity.pdbx_description
1 polymer ?
#
loop_
_entity_poly.entity_id
_entity_poly.type
_entity_poly.pdbx_seq_one_letter_code
_entity_poly.pdbx_strand_id
1 'polypeptide(L)'
;FKLDWGIVGAGLATSFSQTVVIIIYLIHFAGRKATLRFTRFKFKRGLMLRQFMSGIPSGITEMSPGIVTFIYNRFIVAFMHDRELIIYSILSYVILLATVLANGIAQGAQPLVSYYHGRHERDTFHTIFGYEIRSGLILAVLEIAVVLVFGNYIAMLFVDDGDALIAGVSHALKLVAFAFPMLSMNIIIAGYLTALERSRVAVVISLMRCTLTLALSLALIVTMLGTSNVWLSLAVSEMLCMVAAVLLFRKTRRVAIAETFNDM
;
A
#
# COMPACT_ATOMS: atom_id res chain seq x y z
N PHE A 1 13.59 9.76 -23.95
CA PHE A 1 13.01 10.43 -25.12
C PHE A 1 14.08 11.12 -25.99
N LYS A 2 14.87 12.08 -25.52
CA LYS A 2 15.88 12.78 -26.37
C LYS A 2 17.26 12.10 -26.46
N LEU A 3 17.56 11.16 -25.56
CA LEU A 3 18.90 10.54 -25.44
C LEU A 3 18.95 9.08 -25.89
N ASP A 4 17.82 8.50 -26.28
CA ASP A 4 17.65 7.10 -26.76
C ASP A 4 18.37 6.02 -25.93
N TRP A 5 18.54 6.25 -24.62
CA TRP A 5 19.23 5.32 -23.73
C TRP A 5 18.38 4.15 -23.28
N GLY A 6 17.09 4.12 -23.65
CA GLY A 6 16.18 3.01 -23.36
C GLY A 6 16.21 2.54 -21.89
N ILE A 7 16.32 1.26 -21.68
CA ILE A 7 16.37 0.62 -20.33
C ILE A 7 17.58 1.09 -19.51
N VAL A 8 18.72 1.31 -20.15
CA VAL A 8 19.94 1.80 -19.48
C VAL A 8 19.71 3.20 -18.92
N GLY A 9 19.06 4.07 -19.68
CA GLY A 9 18.69 5.42 -19.22
C GLY A 9 17.77 5.40 -18.01
N ALA A 10 16.77 4.52 -17.98
CA ALA A 10 15.88 4.34 -16.85
C ALA A 10 16.63 3.87 -15.60
N GLY A 11 17.53 2.88 -15.75
CA GLY A 11 18.37 2.40 -14.66
C GLY A 11 19.31 3.46 -14.09
N LEU A 12 19.93 4.27 -14.96
CA LEU A 12 20.79 5.38 -14.56
C LEU A 12 20.00 6.48 -13.82
N ALA A 13 18.81 6.83 -14.30
CA ALA A 13 17.96 7.82 -13.66
C ALA A 13 17.56 7.39 -12.23
N THR A 14 17.19 6.12 -12.05
CA THR A 14 16.89 5.56 -10.72
C THR A 14 18.10 5.58 -9.81
N SER A 15 19.26 5.13 -10.29
CA SER A 15 20.51 5.13 -9.52
C SER A 15 20.95 6.54 -9.13
N PHE A 16 20.82 7.50 -10.04
CA PHE A 16 21.14 8.91 -9.77
C PHE A 16 20.20 9.48 -8.70
N SER A 17 18.88 9.24 -8.82
CA SER A 17 17.90 9.67 -7.82
C SER A 17 18.23 9.15 -6.43
N GLN A 18 18.54 7.86 -6.29
CA GLN A 18 18.93 7.26 -5.01
C GLN A 18 20.23 7.85 -4.46
N THR A 19 21.19 8.11 -5.33
CA THR A 19 22.46 8.74 -4.93
C THR A 19 22.24 10.15 -4.37
N VAL A 20 21.40 10.95 -5.00
CA VAL A 20 21.03 12.30 -4.52
C VAL A 20 20.38 12.23 -3.13
N VAL A 21 19.45 11.28 -2.92
CA VAL A 21 18.80 11.07 -1.62
C VAL A 21 19.84 10.72 -0.54
N ILE A 22 20.79 9.81 -0.84
CA ILE A 22 21.86 9.45 0.11
C ILE A 22 22.72 10.66 0.46
N ILE A 23 23.09 11.48 -0.52
CA ILE A 23 23.90 12.68 -0.30
C ILE A 23 23.16 13.67 0.62
N ILE A 24 21.85 13.89 0.38
CA ILE A 24 21.03 14.76 1.24
C ILE A 24 21.00 14.25 2.67
N TYR A 25 20.81 12.94 2.88
CA TYR A 25 20.85 12.34 4.23
C TYR A 25 22.22 12.51 4.88
N LEU A 26 23.33 12.25 4.16
CA LEU A 26 24.67 12.41 4.71
C LEU A 26 24.94 13.86 5.13
N ILE A 27 24.54 14.85 4.32
CA ILE A 27 24.66 16.27 4.66
C ILE A 27 23.82 16.58 5.92
N HIS A 28 22.62 16.06 6.02
CA HIS A 28 21.76 16.28 7.20
C HIS A 28 22.42 15.69 8.46
N PHE A 29 22.88 14.45 8.44
CA PHE A 29 23.53 13.79 9.59
C PHE A 29 24.90 14.35 9.95
N ALA A 30 25.62 14.94 8.99
CA ALA A 30 26.86 15.67 9.25
C ALA A 30 26.61 17.07 9.87
N GLY A 31 25.39 17.60 9.74
CA GLY A 31 25.00 18.91 10.20
C GLY A 31 24.93 19.02 11.74
N ARG A 32 25.31 20.18 12.30
CA ARG A 32 25.25 20.44 13.74
C ARG A 32 23.83 20.43 14.32
N LYS A 33 22.81 20.61 13.50
CA LYS A 33 21.39 20.65 13.90
C LYS A 33 20.73 19.27 13.95
N ALA A 34 21.42 18.19 13.52
CA ALA A 34 20.87 16.85 13.54
C ALA A 34 20.69 16.35 14.98
N THR A 35 19.48 15.90 15.30
CA THR A 35 19.14 15.27 16.58
C THR A 35 19.71 13.86 16.71
N LEU A 36 19.85 13.17 15.57
CA LEU A 36 20.47 11.85 15.47
C LEU A 36 21.92 11.99 14.98
N ARG A 37 22.85 11.32 15.66
CA ARG A 37 24.28 11.34 15.32
C ARG A 37 24.84 9.93 15.25
N PHE A 38 25.82 9.70 14.39
CA PHE A 38 26.58 8.46 14.38
C PHE A 38 27.37 8.34 15.68
N THR A 39 27.04 7.34 16.49
CA THR A 39 27.72 7.04 17.75
C THR A 39 28.21 5.60 17.73
N ARG A 40 29.27 5.32 18.49
CA ARG A 40 29.70 3.95 18.71
C ARG A 40 28.62 3.23 19.52
N PHE A 41 28.07 2.14 18.98
CA PHE A 41 27.05 1.36 19.64
C PHE A 41 27.58 -0.02 20.08
N LYS A 42 27.03 -0.54 21.17
CA LYS A 42 27.26 -1.93 21.59
C LYS A 42 26.13 -2.79 21.05
N PHE A 43 26.51 -3.89 20.40
CA PHE A 43 25.56 -4.82 19.83
C PHE A 43 24.78 -5.52 20.96
N LYS A 44 23.47 -5.25 21.05
CA LYS A 44 22.57 -5.92 22.01
C LYS A 44 21.58 -6.79 21.23
N ARG A 45 21.79 -8.13 21.25
CA ARG A 45 20.97 -9.11 20.50
C ARG A 45 19.47 -8.97 20.77
N GLY A 46 19.07 -8.77 22.03
CA GLY A 46 17.65 -8.63 22.39
C GLY A 46 17.01 -7.38 21.80
N LEU A 47 17.74 -6.25 21.76
CA LEU A 47 17.24 -5.00 21.16
C LEU A 47 17.08 -5.15 19.65
N MET A 48 18.06 -5.77 18.99
CA MET A 48 17.98 -6.00 17.55
C MET A 48 16.83 -6.93 17.16
N LEU A 49 16.63 -8.01 17.91
CA LEU A 49 15.51 -8.92 17.66
C LEU A 49 14.17 -8.19 17.80
N ARG A 50 14.02 -7.33 18.83
CA ARG A 50 12.82 -6.51 19.02
C ARG A 50 12.61 -5.55 17.86
N GLN A 51 13.65 -4.87 17.39
CA GLN A 51 13.58 -3.97 16.23
C GLN A 51 13.22 -4.71 14.94
N PHE A 52 13.84 -5.88 14.72
CA PHE A 52 13.54 -6.73 13.57
C PHE A 52 12.06 -7.16 13.58
N MET A 53 11.57 -7.66 14.71
CA MET A 53 10.15 -8.06 14.83
C MET A 53 9.18 -6.90 14.64
N SER A 54 9.54 -5.70 15.08
CA SER A 54 8.74 -4.49 14.85
C SER A 54 8.77 -4.01 13.39
N GLY A 55 9.82 -4.33 12.65
CA GLY A 55 9.97 -3.99 11.23
C GLY A 55 9.26 -4.94 10.27
N ILE A 56 8.93 -6.17 10.70
CA ILE A 56 8.27 -7.18 9.85
C ILE A 56 6.98 -6.65 9.19
N PRO A 57 6.05 -5.98 9.89
CA PRO A 57 4.82 -5.46 9.27
C PRO A 57 5.09 -4.51 8.12
N SER A 58 6.03 -3.58 8.32
CA SER A 58 6.43 -2.62 7.29
C SER A 58 7.08 -3.33 6.09
N GLY A 59 7.96 -4.30 6.34
CA GLY A 59 8.58 -5.11 5.29
C GLY A 59 7.55 -5.87 4.44
N ILE A 60 6.53 -6.48 5.07
CA ILE A 60 5.45 -7.17 4.36
C ILE A 60 4.62 -6.18 3.54
N THR A 61 4.34 -5.00 4.08
CA THR A 61 3.58 -3.96 3.38
C THR A 61 4.33 -3.49 2.13
N GLU A 62 5.65 -3.27 2.22
CA GLU A 62 6.48 -2.87 1.08
C GLU A 62 6.65 -4.00 0.03
N MET A 63 6.63 -5.27 0.43
CA MET A 63 6.66 -6.40 -0.50
C MET A 63 5.30 -6.69 -1.17
N SER A 64 4.20 -6.20 -0.59
CA SER A 64 2.84 -6.51 -1.04
C SER A 64 2.60 -6.20 -2.53
N PRO A 65 3.00 -5.05 -3.10
CA PRO A 65 2.80 -4.79 -4.53
C PRO A 65 3.50 -5.81 -5.43
N GLY A 66 4.70 -6.25 -5.05
CA GLY A 66 5.45 -7.28 -5.79
C GLY A 66 4.74 -8.64 -5.76
N ILE A 67 4.21 -9.04 -4.62
CA ILE A 67 3.45 -10.29 -4.46
C ILE A 67 2.16 -10.24 -5.30
N VAL A 68 1.41 -9.15 -5.23
CA VAL A 68 0.20 -8.94 -6.04
C VAL A 68 0.52 -9.01 -7.53
N THR A 69 1.57 -8.33 -7.98
CA THR A 69 2.03 -8.34 -9.37
C THR A 69 2.44 -9.75 -9.82
N PHE A 70 3.16 -10.50 -8.98
CA PHE A 70 3.52 -11.88 -9.27
C PHE A 70 2.30 -12.78 -9.45
N ILE A 71 1.31 -12.68 -8.56
CA ILE A 71 0.08 -13.47 -8.62
C ILE A 71 -0.70 -13.16 -9.90
N TYR A 72 -0.92 -11.86 -10.21
CA TYR A 72 -1.62 -11.47 -11.43
C TYR A 72 -0.89 -11.92 -12.69
N ASN A 73 0.42 -11.70 -12.80
CA ASN A 73 1.19 -12.12 -13.97
C ASN A 73 1.11 -13.63 -14.16
N ARG A 74 1.25 -14.42 -13.09
CA ARG A 74 1.13 -15.89 -13.18
C ARG A 74 -0.27 -16.31 -13.61
N PHE A 75 -1.30 -15.63 -13.11
CA PHE A 75 -2.67 -15.91 -13.49
C PHE A 75 -2.93 -15.56 -14.96
N ILE A 76 -2.52 -14.36 -15.41
CA ILE A 76 -2.74 -13.90 -16.79
C ILE A 76 -2.03 -14.81 -17.79
N VAL A 77 -0.76 -15.16 -17.54
CA VAL A 77 0.00 -16.08 -18.41
C VAL A 77 -0.64 -17.47 -18.50
N ALA A 78 -1.25 -17.96 -17.41
CA ALA A 78 -1.84 -19.29 -17.38
C ALA A 78 -3.23 -19.37 -18.03
N PHE A 79 -4.03 -18.28 -17.98
CA PHE A 79 -5.45 -18.33 -18.31
C PHE A 79 -5.93 -17.27 -19.31
N MET A 80 -5.06 -16.33 -19.72
CA MET A 80 -5.40 -15.20 -20.58
C MET A 80 -4.36 -15.02 -21.70
N HIS A 81 -4.43 -13.91 -22.45
CA HIS A 81 -3.56 -13.65 -23.59
C HIS A 81 -2.53 -12.54 -23.27
N ASP A 82 -1.54 -12.36 -24.14
CA ASP A 82 -0.48 -11.36 -23.96
C ASP A 82 -0.99 -9.91 -23.87
N ARG A 83 -2.14 -9.65 -24.47
CA ARG A 83 -2.80 -8.34 -24.42
C ARG A 83 -3.13 -7.94 -22.99
N GLU A 84 -3.60 -8.84 -22.18
CA GLU A 84 -3.96 -8.62 -20.78
C GLU A 84 -2.74 -8.37 -19.89
N LEU A 85 -1.56 -8.87 -20.28
CA LEU A 85 -0.30 -8.52 -19.61
C LEU A 85 0.04 -7.04 -19.82
N ILE A 86 -0.18 -6.51 -21.02
CA ILE A 86 0.03 -5.07 -21.31
C ILE A 86 -0.94 -4.24 -20.48
N ILE A 87 -2.21 -4.62 -20.47
CA ILE A 87 -3.24 -3.95 -19.66
C ILE A 87 -2.83 -3.95 -18.20
N TYR A 88 -2.45 -5.11 -17.65
CA TYR A 88 -2.04 -5.22 -16.25
C TYR A 88 -0.81 -4.38 -15.92
N SER A 89 0.17 -4.33 -16.82
CA SER A 89 1.36 -3.50 -16.62
C SER A 89 0.99 -2.03 -16.40
N ILE A 90 0.06 -1.49 -17.16
CA ILE A 90 -0.42 -0.12 -17.01
C ILE A 90 -1.22 0.05 -15.70
N LEU A 91 -2.14 -0.89 -15.42
CA LEU A 91 -2.90 -0.89 -14.18
C LEU A 91 -1.99 -0.89 -12.95
N SER A 92 -0.91 -1.69 -12.99
CA SER A 92 0.01 -1.82 -11.86
C SER A 92 0.68 -0.51 -11.46
N TYR A 93 0.99 0.39 -12.43
CA TYR A 93 1.50 1.73 -12.13
C TYR A 93 0.46 2.62 -11.46
N VAL A 94 -0.80 2.56 -11.89
CA VAL A 94 -1.88 3.34 -11.28
C VAL A 94 -2.18 2.83 -9.87
N ILE A 95 -2.23 1.52 -9.67
CA ILE A 95 -2.40 0.88 -8.35
C ILE A 95 -1.22 1.24 -7.42
N LEU A 96 0.01 1.24 -7.95
CA LEU A 96 1.20 1.63 -7.20
C LEU A 96 1.09 3.07 -6.73
N LEU A 97 0.68 3.99 -7.60
CA LEU A 97 0.48 5.40 -7.25
C LEU A 97 -0.54 5.56 -6.13
N ALA A 98 -1.71 4.92 -6.24
CA ALA A 98 -2.73 4.93 -5.19
C ALA A 98 -2.20 4.35 -3.87
N THR A 99 -1.44 3.26 -3.94
CA THR A 99 -0.80 2.64 -2.76
C THR A 99 0.20 3.58 -2.10
N VAL A 100 1.05 4.26 -2.86
CA VAL A 100 2.07 5.20 -2.34
C VAL A 100 1.40 6.41 -1.68
N LEU A 101 0.33 6.95 -2.28
CA LEU A 101 -0.40 8.08 -1.71
C LEU A 101 -1.10 7.69 -0.39
N ALA A 102 -1.73 6.51 -0.33
CA ALA A 102 -2.33 6.00 0.91
C ALA A 102 -1.28 5.73 2.01
N ASN A 103 -0.13 5.15 1.63
CA ASN A 103 1.01 4.99 2.53
C ASN A 103 1.55 6.34 3.04
N GLY A 104 1.55 7.38 2.21
CA GLY A 104 1.94 8.73 2.62
C GLY A 104 1.10 9.26 3.78
N ILE A 105 -0.23 9.04 3.75
CA ILE A 105 -1.13 9.40 4.85
C ILE A 105 -0.80 8.57 6.10
N ALA A 106 -0.74 7.25 5.98
CA ALA A 106 -0.51 6.36 7.11
C ALA A 106 0.85 6.58 7.78
N GLN A 107 1.93 6.69 6.99
CA GLN A 107 3.30 6.91 7.51
C GLN A 107 3.49 8.34 8.04
N GLY A 108 2.81 9.33 7.48
CA GLY A 108 2.84 10.71 7.97
C GLY A 108 2.21 10.87 9.35
N ALA A 109 1.12 10.16 9.63
CA ALA A 109 0.45 10.21 10.92
C ALA A 109 1.06 9.25 11.96
N GLN A 110 1.75 8.20 11.54
CA GLN A 110 2.33 7.18 12.42
C GLN A 110 3.18 7.74 13.59
N PRO A 111 4.09 8.72 13.40
CA PRO A 111 4.85 9.30 14.51
C PRO A 111 3.97 9.98 15.54
N LEU A 112 2.91 10.68 15.10
CA LEU A 112 1.97 11.37 15.98
C LEU A 112 1.16 10.39 16.80
N VAL A 113 0.60 9.36 16.16
CA VAL A 113 -0.15 8.29 16.84
C VAL A 113 0.72 7.59 17.86
N SER A 114 1.95 7.22 17.50
CA SER A 114 2.90 6.55 18.42
C SER A 114 3.27 7.44 19.61
N TYR A 115 3.48 8.75 19.38
CA TYR A 115 3.82 9.71 20.43
C TYR A 115 2.69 9.85 21.46
N TYR A 116 1.46 10.10 21.00
CA TYR A 116 0.31 10.26 21.90
C TYR A 116 -0.12 8.94 22.53
N HIS A 117 0.10 7.80 21.85
CA HIS A 117 -0.09 6.49 22.44
C HIS A 117 0.86 6.26 23.61
N GLY A 118 2.15 6.61 23.46
CA GLY A 118 3.15 6.53 24.55
C GLY A 118 2.85 7.48 25.73
N ARG A 119 2.11 8.56 25.50
CA ARG A 119 1.61 9.48 26.55
C ARG A 119 0.29 9.05 27.18
N HIS A 120 -0.30 7.95 26.74
CA HIS A 120 -1.63 7.48 27.15
C HIS A 120 -2.78 8.46 26.86
N GLU A 121 -2.62 9.39 25.92
CA GLU A 121 -3.61 10.39 25.51
C GLU A 121 -4.56 9.78 24.45
N ARG A 122 -5.51 8.95 24.92
CA ARG A 122 -6.39 8.16 24.05
C ARG A 122 -7.22 8.99 23.09
N ASP A 123 -7.81 10.06 23.56
CA ASP A 123 -8.71 10.90 22.74
C ASP A 123 -7.93 11.56 21.59
N THR A 124 -6.68 11.97 21.84
CA THR A 124 -5.85 12.61 20.84
C THR A 124 -5.48 11.65 19.71
N PHE A 125 -4.97 10.46 20.01
CA PHE A 125 -4.58 9.55 18.93
C PHE A 125 -5.79 8.93 18.21
N HIS A 126 -6.96 8.80 18.83
CA HIS A 126 -8.20 8.44 18.13
C HIS A 126 -8.70 9.55 17.23
N THR A 127 -8.52 10.82 17.61
CA THR A 127 -8.83 11.97 16.77
C THR A 127 -7.93 12.01 15.55
N ILE A 128 -6.62 11.75 15.71
CA ILE A 128 -5.66 11.63 14.60
C ILE A 128 -6.10 10.53 13.63
N PHE A 129 -6.45 9.35 14.14
CA PHE A 129 -6.97 8.26 13.31
C PHE A 129 -8.24 8.65 12.53
N GLY A 130 -9.12 9.44 13.14
CA GLY A 130 -10.28 10.00 12.44
C GLY A 130 -9.90 10.91 11.28
N TYR A 131 -8.84 11.70 11.41
CA TYR A 131 -8.30 12.52 10.32
C TYR A 131 -7.64 11.67 9.24
N GLU A 132 -6.89 10.62 9.59
CA GLU A 132 -6.32 9.68 8.61
C GLU A 132 -7.41 9.04 7.74
N ILE A 133 -8.50 8.53 8.37
CA ILE A 133 -9.63 7.93 7.66
C ILE A 133 -10.27 8.93 6.70
N ARG A 134 -10.54 10.16 7.17
CA ARG A 134 -11.14 11.19 6.32
C ARG A 134 -10.24 11.57 5.15
N SER A 135 -8.96 11.78 5.40
CA SER A 135 -7.98 12.10 4.36
C SER A 135 -7.84 10.97 3.35
N GLY A 136 -7.83 9.70 3.81
CA GLY A 136 -7.78 8.53 2.92
C GLY A 136 -9.03 8.38 2.06
N LEU A 137 -10.23 8.67 2.60
CA LEU A 137 -11.47 8.66 1.82
C LEU A 137 -11.50 9.78 0.79
N ILE A 138 -11.09 11.00 1.16
CA ILE A 138 -10.99 12.13 0.21
C ILE A 138 -10.03 11.78 -0.91
N LEU A 139 -8.83 11.26 -0.57
CA LEU A 139 -7.86 10.82 -1.56
C LEU A 139 -8.45 9.78 -2.51
N ALA A 140 -9.10 8.73 -1.99
CA ALA A 140 -9.69 7.68 -2.79
C ALA A 140 -10.78 8.19 -3.74
N VAL A 141 -11.60 9.14 -3.28
CA VAL A 141 -12.61 9.79 -4.13
C VAL A 141 -11.94 10.59 -5.25
N LEU A 142 -10.87 11.30 -4.95
CA LEU A 142 -10.08 12.03 -5.97
C LEU A 142 -9.46 11.07 -6.98
N GLU A 143 -8.87 9.96 -6.54
CA GLU A 143 -8.29 8.93 -7.40
C GLU A 143 -9.35 8.31 -8.33
N ILE A 144 -10.53 7.97 -7.80
CA ILE A 144 -11.65 7.48 -8.60
C ILE A 144 -12.06 8.54 -9.64
N ALA A 145 -12.23 9.79 -9.24
CA ALA A 145 -12.61 10.87 -10.14
C ALA A 145 -11.58 11.06 -11.27
N VAL A 146 -10.30 11.04 -10.95
CA VAL A 146 -9.21 11.11 -11.94
C VAL A 146 -9.29 9.95 -12.93
N VAL A 147 -9.46 8.71 -12.44
CA VAL A 147 -9.55 7.55 -13.33
C VAL A 147 -10.82 7.57 -14.17
N LEU A 148 -11.96 7.98 -13.63
CA LEU A 148 -13.22 8.04 -14.39
C LEU A 148 -13.18 9.12 -15.50
N VAL A 149 -12.58 10.27 -15.19
CA VAL A 149 -12.50 11.40 -16.13
C VAL A 149 -11.36 11.22 -17.14
N PHE A 150 -10.19 10.82 -16.67
CA PHE A 150 -8.96 10.79 -17.44
C PHE A 150 -8.50 9.37 -17.83
N GLY A 151 -9.28 8.32 -17.59
CA GLY A 151 -8.87 6.93 -17.85
C GLY A 151 -8.42 6.67 -19.28
N ASN A 152 -9.06 7.27 -20.28
CA ASN A 152 -8.63 7.17 -21.70
C ASN A 152 -7.30 7.90 -21.91
N TYR A 153 -7.13 9.10 -21.37
CA TYR A 153 -5.87 9.85 -21.47
C TYR A 153 -4.73 9.14 -20.78
N ILE A 154 -4.99 8.54 -19.60
CA ILE A 154 -4.00 7.71 -18.91
C ILE A 154 -3.58 6.53 -19.79
N ALA A 155 -4.54 5.85 -20.44
CA ALA A 155 -4.22 4.76 -21.37
C ALA A 155 -3.35 5.23 -22.54
N MET A 156 -3.67 6.38 -23.15
CA MET A 156 -2.91 6.96 -24.26
C MET A 156 -1.48 7.37 -23.91
N LEU A 157 -1.16 7.60 -22.62
CA LEU A 157 0.22 7.88 -22.18
C LEU A 157 1.15 6.67 -22.31
N PHE A 158 0.59 5.47 -22.33
CA PHE A 158 1.34 4.21 -22.32
C PHE A 158 1.22 3.43 -23.64
N VAL A 159 0.23 3.72 -24.46
CA VAL A 159 -0.09 2.97 -25.66
C VAL A 159 -0.23 3.94 -26.84
N ASP A 160 0.66 3.79 -27.81
CA ASP A 160 0.61 4.57 -29.06
C ASP A 160 -0.32 3.95 -30.10
N ASP A 161 -0.68 2.67 -29.96
CA ASP A 161 -1.38 1.89 -31.00
C ASP A 161 -2.74 1.32 -30.53
N GLY A 162 -3.78 1.67 -31.31
CA GLY A 162 -5.03 0.94 -31.44
C GLY A 162 -6.11 1.26 -30.41
N ASP A 163 -7.22 1.83 -30.88
CA ASP A 163 -8.42 2.19 -30.10
C ASP A 163 -8.91 1.05 -29.19
N ALA A 164 -8.74 -0.21 -29.63
CA ALA A 164 -9.20 -1.37 -28.89
C ALA A 164 -8.39 -1.61 -27.60
N LEU A 165 -7.07 -1.40 -27.60
CA LEU A 165 -6.24 -1.59 -26.40
C LEU A 165 -6.46 -0.43 -25.41
N ILE A 166 -6.56 0.80 -25.90
CA ILE A 166 -6.89 1.99 -25.10
C ILE A 166 -8.23 1.78 -24.39
N ALA A 167 -9.25 1.33 -25.11
CA ALA A 167 -10.56 1.03 -24.54
C ALA A 167 -10.48 -0.09 -23.46
N GLY A 168 -9.69 -1.13 -23.70
CA GLY A 168 -9.46 -2.21 -22.75
C GLY A 168 -8.79 -1.72 -21.45
N VAL A 169 -7.74 -0.92 -21.57
CA VAL A 169 -7.05 -0.30 -20.41
C VAL A 169 -8.00 0.61 -19.64
N SER A 170 -8.71 1.50 -20.33
CA SER A 170 -9.67 2.42 -19.70
C SER A 170 -10.79 1.68 -18.97
N HIS A 171 -11.33 0.62 -19.57
CA HIS A 171 -12.34 -0.23 -18.92
C HIS A 171 -11.77 -0.89 -17.66
N ALA A 172 -10.59 -1.50 -17.76
CA ALA A 172 -9.92 -2.15 -16.62
C ALA A 172 -9.59 -1.17 -15.49
N LEU A 173 -9.11 0.05 -15.82
CA LEU A 173 -8.87 1.11 -14.85
C LEU A 173 -10.13 1.49 -14.07
N LYS A 174 -11.26 1.62 -14.75
CA LYS A 174 -12.55 1.93 -14.10
C LYS A 174 -12.97 0.85 -13.12
N LEU A 175 -12.76 -0.44 -13.46
CA LEU A 175 -13.06 -1.55 -12.55
C LEU A 175 -12.12 -1.56 -11.33
N VAL A 176 -10.83 -1.33 -11.55
CA VAL A 176 -9.84 -1.27 -10.47
C VAL A 176 -10.05 -0.07 -9.56
N ALA A 177 -10.53 1.06 -10.06
CA ALA A 177 -10.76 2.28 -9.27
C ALA A 177 -11.70 2.04 -8.08
N PHE A 178 -12.65 1.10 -8.19
CA PHE A 178 -13.50 0.71 -7.06
C PHE A 178 -12.73 0.07 -5.88
N ALA A 179 -11.48 -0.37 -6.09
CA ALA A 179 -10.64 -0.87 -5.02
C ALA A 179 -10.05 0.25 -4.14
N PHE A 180 -9.85 1.46 -4.64
CA PHE A 180 -9.07 2.51 -3.98
C PHE A 180 -9.57 2.90 -2.58
N PRO A 181 -10.87 3.05 -2.30
CA PRO A 181 -11.34 3.35 -0.96
C PRO A 181 -10.97 2.26 0.05
N MET A 182 -11.17 1.00 -0.31
CA MET A 182 -10.87 -0.15 0.54
C MET A 182 -9.35 -0.32 0.71
N LEU A 183 -8.59 -0.14 -0.36
CA LEU A 183 -7.13 -0.15 -0.38
C LEU A 183 -6.56 0.89 0.60
N SER A 184 -7.00 2.14 0.49
CA SER A 184 -6.57 3.22 1.38
C SER A 184 -6.92 2.92 2.84
N MET A 185 -8.14 2.44 3.11
CA MET A 185 -8.57 2.08 4.47
C MET A 185 -7.75 0.93 5.05
N ASN A 186 -7.48 -0.12 4.27
CA ASN A 186 -6.68 -1.27 4.71
C ASN A 186 -5.26 -0.84 5.09
N ILE A 187 -4.63 0.04 4.30
CA ILE A 187 -3.29 0.58 4.57
C ILE A 187 -3.30 1.43 5.83
N ILE A 188 -4.27 2.34 5.98
CA ILE A 188 -4.38 3.23 7.14
C ILE A 188 -4.63 2.42 8.43
N ILE A 189 -5.53 1.44 8.40
CA ILE A 189 -5.79 0.58 9.57
C ILE A 189 -4.55 -0.20 9.97
N ALA A 190 -3.82 -0.79 9.01
CA ALA A 190 -2.59 -1.52 9.29
C ALA A 190 -1.49 -0.60 9.84
N GLY A 191 -1.32 0.60 9.29
CA GLY A 191 -0.40 1.62 9.77
C GLY A 191 -0.71 2.08 11.19
N TYR A 192 -1.97 2.37 11.47
CA TYR A 192 -2.44 2.74 12.80
C TYR A 192 -2.22 1.64 13.83
N LEU A 193 -2.52 0.37 13.51
CA LEU A 193 -2.23 -0.76 14.40
C LEU A 193 -0.74 -0.94 14.65
N THR A 194 0.10 -0.67 13.66
CA THR A 194 1.55 -0.68 13.81
C THR A 194 2.01 0.43 14.77
N ALA A 195 1.44 1.63 14.65
CA ALA A 195 1.72 2.76 15.54
C ALA A 195 1.31 2.48 17.01
N LEU A 196 0.30 1.66 17.22
CA LEU A 196 -0.16 1.20 18.55
C LEU A 196 0.59 -0.04 19.08
N GLU A 197 1.72 -0.40 18.48
CA GLU A 197 2.51 -1.61 18.82
C GLU A 197 1.73 -2.94 18.64
N ARG A 198 0.58 -2.94 17.96
CA ARG A 198 -0.21 -4.14 17.62
C ARG A 198 0.26 -4.80 16.32
N SER A 199 1.58 -4.91 16.15
CA SER A 199 2.25 -5.35 14.92
C SER A 199 1.77 -6.71 14.39
N ARG A 200 1.43 -7.66 15.28
CA ARG A 200 0.92 -8.99 14.86
C ARG A 200 -0.37 -8.89 14.05
N VAL A 201 -1.29 -8.02 14.45
CA VAL A 201 -2.56 -7.83 13.75
C VAL A 201 -2.34 -7.12 12.41
N ALA A 202 -1.45 -6.11 12.38
CA ALA A 202 -1.05 -5.43 11.16
C ALA A 202 -0.43 -6.41 10.14
N VAL A 203 0.47 -7.32 10.58
CA VAL A 203 1.04 -8.39 9.74
C VAL A 203 -0.05 -9.27 9.13
N VAL A 204 -1.01 -9.72 9.95
CA VAL A 204 -2.11 -10.59 9.47
C VAL A 204 -2.92 -9.87 8.40
N ILE A 205 -3.29 -8.60 8.61
CA ILE A 205 -4.04 -7.80 7.62
C ILE A 205 -3.23 -7.66 6.33
N SER A 206 -1.94 -7.30 6.42
CA SER A 206 -1.08 -7.12 5.24
C SER A 206 -0.89 -8.42 4.45
N LEU A 207 -0.68 -9.55 5.13
CA LEU A 207 -0.57 -10.86 4.48
C LEU A 207 -1.88 -11.30 3.84
N MET A 208 -3.00 -11.16 4.53
CA MET A 208 -4.31 -11.48 3.97
C MET A 208 -4.56 -10.69 2.69
N ARG A 209 -4.25 -9.39 2.71
CA ARG A 209 -4.44 -8.48 1.59
C ARG A 209 -3.68 -8.92 0.34
N CYS A 210 -2.40 -9.25 0.46
CA CYS A 210 -1.55 -9.55 -0.69
C CYS A 210 -1.61 -11.02 -1.17
N THR A 211 -2.19 -11.92 -0.41
CA THR A 211 -2.21 -13.35 -0.76
C THR A 211 -3.61 -13.95 -0.72
N LEU A 212 -4.14 -14.18 0.48
CA LEU A 212 -5.36 -14.97 0.68
C LEU A 212 -6.58 -14.33 0.02
N THR A 213 -6.85 -13.04 0.32
CA THR A 213 -8.02 -12.36 -0.23
C THR A 213 -7.91 -12.19 -1.75
N LEU A 214 -6.70 -11.97 -2.27
CA LEU A 214 -6.46 -11.87 -3.71
C LEU A 214 -6.70 -13.21 -4.41
N ALA A 215 -6.15 -14.31 -3.90
CA ALA A 215 -6.35 -15.63 -4.49
C ALA A 215 -7.83 -16.04 -4.47
N LEU A 216 -8.52 -15.80 -3.35
CA LEU A 216 -9.95 -16.08 -3.22
C LEU A 216 -10.78 -15.23 -4.19
N SER A 217 -10.49 -13.94 -4.31
CA SER A 217 -11.23 -13.05 -5.21
C SER A 217 -11.00 -13.37 -6.68
N LEU A 218 -9.76 -13.71 -7.08
CA LEU A 218 -9.47 -14.20 -8.43
C LEU A 218 -10.27 -15.47 -8.74
N ALA A 219 -10.23 -16.47 -7.86
CA ALA A 219 -10.99 -17.69 -8.04
C ALA A 219 -12.50 -17.40 -8.15
N LEU A 220 -13.05 -16.57 -7.26
CA LEU A 220 -14.47 -16.23 -7.22
C LEU A 220 -14.90 -15.48 -8.50
N ILE A 221 -14.18 -14.44 -8.89
CA ILE A 221 -14.55 -13.61 -10.04
C ILE A 221 -14.46 -14.42 -11.34
N VAL A 222 -13.39 -15.19 -11.51
CA VAL A 222 -13.20 -15.98 -12.73
C VAL A 222 -14.23 -17.09 -12.87
N THR A 223 -14.60 -17.76 -11.78
CA THR A 223 -15.60 -18.82 -11.81
C THR A 223 -17.02 -18.30 -11.99
N MET A 224 -17.35 -17.11 -11.42
CA MET A 224 -18.71 -16.57 -11.49
C MET A 224 -18.94 -15.64 -12.68
N LEU A 225 -17.97 -14.80 -13.06
CA LEU A 225 -18.12 -13.71 -14.04
C LEU A 225 -17.23 -13.88 -15.28
N GLY A 226 -16.37 -14.91 -15.30
CA GLY A 226 -15.43 -15.16 -16.38
C GLY A 226 -14.18 -14.27 -16.33
N THR A 227 -13.21 -14.59 -17.20
CA THR A 227 -11.90 -13.92 -17.25
C THR A 227 -11.97 -12.45 -17.70
N SER A 228 -13.00 -12.05 -18.46
CA SER A 228 -13.20 -10.66 -18.90
C SER A 228 -13.36 -9.66 -17.76
N ASN A 229 -13.81 -10.13 -16.58
CA ASN A 229 -14.04 -9.30 -15.40
C ASN A 229 -12.94 -9.46 -14.33
N VAL A 230 -11.80 -10.03 -14.68
CA VAL A 230 -10.69 -10.32 -13.76
C VAL A 230 -10.24 -9.08 -12.96
N TRP A 231 -10.35 -7.90 -13.55
CA TRP A 231 -9.96 -6.62 -12.92
C TRP A 231 -10.80 -6.25 -11.69
N LEU A 232 -12.03 -6.77 -11.57
CA LEU A 232 -12.85 -6.62 -10.36
C LEU A 232 -12.30 -7.41 -9.18
N SER A 233 -11.46 -8.41 -9.43
CA SER A 233 -10.89 -9.23 -8.35
C SER A 233 -10.08 -8.41 -7.34
N LEU A 234 -9.43 -7.32 -7.77
CA LEU A 234 -8.73 -6.42 -6.85
C LEU A 234 -9.71 -5.71 -5.91
N ALA A 235 -10.82 -5.18 -6.44
CA ALA A 235 -11.82 -4.50 -5.62
C ALA A 235 -12.48 -5.47 -4.61
N VAL A 236 -12.80 -6.68 -5.05
CA VAL A 236 -13.34 -7.72 -4.18
C VAL A 236 -12.31 -8.16 -3.14
N SER A 237 -11.03 -8.31 -3.52
CA SER A 237 -9.95 -8.64 -2.60
C SER A 237 -9.79 -7.59 -1.49
N GLU A 238 -9.73 -6.31 -1.86
CA GLU A 238 -9.60 -5.22 -0.89
C GLU A 238 -10.84 -5.10 0.01
N MET A 239 -12.04 -5.37 -0.53
CA MET A 239 -13.28 -5.41 0.25
C MET A 239 -13.28 -6.56 1.27
N LEU A 240 -12.89 -7.76 0.87
CA LEU A 240 -12.78 -8.91 1.79
C LEU A 240 -11.74 -8.65 2.88
N CYS A 241 -10.60 -8.07 2.50
CA CYS A 241 -9.57 -7.67 3.44
C CYS A 241 -10.09 -6.61 4.42
N MET A 242 -10.82 -5.60 3.95
CA MET A 242 -11.39 -4.56 4.78
C MET A 242 -12.38 -5.11 5.82
N VAL A 243 -13.24 -6.04 5.45
CA VAL A 243 -14.14 -6.73 6.40
C VAL A 243 -13.32 -7.42 7.48
N ALA A 244 -12.30 -8.19 7.10
CA ALA A 244 -11.42 -8.86 8.06
C ALA A 244 -10.64 -7.86 8.93
N ALA A 245 -10.11 -6.78 8.36
CA ALA A 245 -9.39 -5.73 9.06
C ALA A 245 -10.27 -5.04 10.12
N VAL A 246 -11.51 -4.70 9.77
CA VAL A 246 -12.47 -4.09 10.72
C VAL A 246 -12.83 -5.05 11.84
N LEU A 247 -13.03 -6.34 11.56
CA LEU A 247 -13.33 -7.35 12.59
C LEU A 247 -12.15 -7.51 13.55
N LEU A 248 -10.93 -7.63 13.02
CA LEU A 248 -9.70 -7.72 13.81
C LEU A 248 -9.47 -6.45 14.64
N PHE A 249 -9.67 -5.28 14.05
CA PHE A 249 -9.56 -4.00 14.74
C PHE A 249 -10.55 -3.89 15.91
N ARG A 250 -11.82 -4.24 15.71
CA ARG A 250 -12.84 -4.24 16.78
C ARG A 250 -12.50 -5.22 17.90
N LYS A 251 -12.01 -6.41 17.55
CA LYS A 251 -11.55 -7.41 18.55
C LYS A 251 -10.38 -6.86 19.37
N THR A 252 -9.38 -6.28 18.72
CA THR A 252 -8.21 -5.70 19.38
C THR A 252 -8.58 -4.55 20.31
N ARG A 253 -9.53 -3.69 19.92
CA ARG A 253 -10.04 -2.60 20.74
C ARG A 253 -10.76 -3.10 21.99
N ARG A 254 -11.56 -4.17 21.89
CA ARG A 254 -12.27 -4.78 23.02
C ARG A 254 -11.28 -5.37 24.04
N VAL A 255 -10.23 -6.05 23.58
CA VAL A 255 -9.20 -6.62 24.46
C VAL A 255 -8.45 -5.50 25.20
N ALA A 256 -8.07 -4.42 24.53
CA ALA A 256 -7.39 -3.29 25.16
C ALA A 256 -8.24 -2.59 26.23
N ILE A 257 -9.56 -2.54 26.06
CA ILE A 257 -10.49 -2.01 27.08
C ILE A 257 -10.57 -2.95 28.26
N ALA A 258 -10.66 -4.27 28.04
CA ALA A 258 -10.75 -5.26 29.11
C ALA A 258 -9.46 -5.33 29.95
N GLU A 259 -8.29 -5.22 29.32
CA GLU A 259 -6.99 -5.13 30.03
C GLU A 259 -6.94 -3.92 30.98
N THR A 260 -7.46 -2.77 30.55
CA THR A 260 -7.48 -1.55 31.39
C THR A 260 -8.41 -1.67 32.62
N PHE A 261 -9.51 -2.44 32.52
CA PHE A 261 -10.39 -2.68 33.66
C PHE A 261 -9.83 -3.70 34.67
N ASN A 262 -8.93 -4.59 34.25
CA ASN A 262 -8.29 -5.56 35.13
C ASN A 262 -7.09 -4.97 35.88
N ASP A 263 -6.53 -3.86 35.41
CA ASP A 263 -5.37 -3.18 36.01
C ASP A 263 -5.79 -2.05 37.00
N MET A 264 -7.10 -1.81 37.17
CA MET A 264 -7.69 -0.91 38.17
C MET A 264 -8.29 -1.68 39.33
#